data_4c142029f9668db42921e028d6198b5d
#
_entry.id   4c142029f9668db42921e028d6198b5d
#
_cell.length_a   1.000
_cell.length_b   1.000
_cell.length_c   1.000
_cell.angle_alpha   90.00
_cell.angle_beta   90.00
_cell.angle_gamma   90.00
#
_symmetry.space_group_name_H-M   'P 1'
#
loop_
_entity.id
_entity.type
_entity.pdbx_description
1 polymer ?
#
loop_
_entity_poly.entity_id
_entity_poly.type
_entity_poly.pdbx_seq_one_letter_code
_entity_poly.pdbx_strand_id
1 'polypeptide(L)'
;MKLILQLCAIALIGSEAFAQSDSLASEKIPFDGMDQTWQNGSDRRDSSVLETKYFKGSVMLDANYTYSFNNPIDNTVVGSTALARNNEMQVSFVSLGGEFNYKNSRAKITTQFGTRSVVVPRNDYSPYRGQYQLNNVYRYLSEAYAGYHFKKWYGINVDFGMFMSYIGLNSYFQCENWEYQASFTSDNTPWFFNGMRVQIFPTKKLKIEPWIINGWQSYGKFNTMPGLGANVTWCPNEKIKLLTNNYYGTDAAGLPNRKRFHSDNSILVRYYNQPKSNRVSKIAFSLTGDFGLEKGGGVNGLKTDSIKGPAQNFISGMFYNRVWFHQNKFAWTIGGGVMTNPGRYLVLYPTGDASPLPNPNNPTTTEGSHPFSANPGDQFKAWDCSSNFSWMPNQSIEFRIEYVHRNSSVPYFAGRGGVTSPTGFTTSPLPSDWKPDLVKTEDRIIFAVLFRL
;
A
#
# COMPACT_ATOMS: atom_id res chain seq x y z
N MET A 1 -9.33 -25.01 13.02
CA MET A 1 -9.22 -24.87 14.48
C MET A 1 -8.10 -25.72 15.10
N LYS A 2 -7.98 -27.03 14.83
CA LYS A 2 -6.87 -27.85 15.36
C LYS A 2 -5.46 -27.38 14.94
N LEU A 3 -5.26 -26.93 13.72
CA LEU A 3 -3.95 -26.45 13.22
C LEU A 3 -3.51 -25.13 13.87
N ILE A 4 -4.45 -24.23 14.17
CA ILE A 4 -4.20 -22.96 14.86
C ILE A 4 -3.83 -23.22 16.32
N LEU A 5 -4.50 -24.15 16.97
CA LEU A 5 -4.18 -24.59 18.33
C LEU A 5 -2.81 -25.28 18.40
N GLN A 6 -2.41 -26.02 17.37
CA GLN A 6 -1.07 -26.63 17.30
C GLN A 6 0.04 -25.61 17.09
N LEU A 7 -0.18 -24.57 16.29
CA LEU A 7 0.78 -23.45 16.12
C LEU A 7 0.89 -22.61 17.40
N CYS A 8 -0.22 -22.37 18.10
CA CYS A 8 -0.20 -21.70 19.41
C CYS A 8 0.44 -22.57 20.50
N ALA A 9 0.24 -23.90 20.46
CA ALA A 9 0.84 -24.84 21.42
C ALA A 9 2.37 -24.95 21.22
N ILE A 10 2.87 -24.88 19.99
CA ILE A 10 4.31 -24.86 19.74
C ILE A 10 4.96 -23.57 20.24
N ALA A 11 4.22 -22.46 20.25
CA ALA A 11 4.68 -21.21 20.85
C ALA A 11 4.68 -21.22 22.39
N LEU A 12 3.79 -21.99 23.02
CA LEU A 12 3.65 -22.08 24.47
C LEU A 12 4.57 -23.11 25.15
N ILE A 13 4.99 -24.16 24.46
CA ILE A 13 5.89 -25.19 25.03
C ILE A 13 7.34 -24.70 25.17
N GLY A 14 7.69 -23.55 24.53
CA GLY A 14 9.00 -22.92 24.67
C GLY A 14 9.16 -21.99 25.88
N SER A 15 8.12 -21.76 26.69
CA SER A 15 8.14 -20.68 27.69
C SER A 15 8.80 -21.05 29.04
N GLU A 16 9.06 -22.30 29.35
CA GLU A 16 9.66 -22.69 30.63
C GLU A 16 11.21 -22.76 30.67
N ALA A 17 11.88 -22.55 29.54
CA ALA A 17 13.35 -22.71 29.48
C ALA A 17 14.16 -21.41 29.41
N PHE A 18 13.56 -20.23 29.59
CA PHE A 18 14.27 -18.94 29.37
C PHE A 18 14.26 -17.99 30.57
N ALA A 19 14.43 -18.52 31.78
CA ALA A 19 15.02 -17.73 32.86
C ALA A 19 16.54 -17.71 32.63
N GLN A 20 17.04 -16.75 31.84
CA GLN A 20 18.46 -16.69 31.54
C GLN A 20 19.10 -15.41 32.07
N SER A 21 20.23 -15.61 32.73
CA SER A 21 21.16 -14.62 33.19
C SER A 21 21.40 -13.50 32.16
N ASP A 22 21.30 -12.25 32.61
CA ASP A 22 21.78 -11.06 31.91
C ASP A 22 23.30 -11.12 31.72
N SER A 23 23.76 -11.87 30.75
CA SER A 23 25.12 -11.69 30.23
C SER A 23 25.09 -10.53 29.22
N LEU A 24 26.03 -9.62 29.37
CA LEU A 24 26.29 -8.44 28.52
C LEU A 24 26.70 -8.81 27.07
N ALA A 25 26.07 -9.79 26.46
CA ALA A 25 26.20 -10.02 25.02
C ALA A 25 25.49 -8.89 24.29
N SER A 26 26.20 -8.11 23.49
CA SER A 26 25.63 -7.07 22.65
C SER A 26 24.45 -7.62 21.85
N GLU A 27 23.31 -6.95 21.94
CA GLU A 27 22.10 -7.37 21.22
C GLU A 27 22.37 -7.39 19.73
N LYS A 28 22.08 -8.52 19.07
CA LYS A 28 22.26 -8.68 17.63
C LYS A 28 21.17 -7.90 16.90
N ILE A 29 21.56 -6.90 16.11
CA ILE A 29 20.62 -6.03 15.38
C ILE A 29 20.46 -6.54 13.95
N PRO A 30 19.21 -6.77 13.47
CA PRO A 30 18.96 -7.10 12.06
C PRO A 30 19.44 -5.98 11.13
N PHE A 31 20.07 -6.35 10.01
CA PHE A 31 20.59 -5.45 8.98
C PHE A 31 21.63 -4.41 9.47
N ASP A 32 22.23 -4.65 10.61
CA ASP A 32 23.25 -3.76 11.18
C ASP A 32 24.39 -3.47 10.20
N GLY A 33 24.80 -2.18 10.15
CA GLY A 33 25.84 -1.70 9.23
C GLY A 33 25.44 -1.67 7.76
N MET A 34 24.14 -1.80 7.42
CA MET A 34 23.63 -1.68 6.05
C MET A 34 22.89 -0.36 5.85
N ASP A 35 23.38 0.47 4.91
CA ASP A 35 22.64 1.66 4.48
C ASP A 35 21.37 1.25 3.69
N GLN A 36 20.19 1.50 4.27
CA GLN A 36 18.88 1.25 3.67
C GLN A 36 18.17 2.55 3.24
N THR A 37 18.75 3.71 3.49
CA THR A 37 18.13 5.04 3.23
C THR A 37 17.89 5.36 1.75
N TRP A 38 18.52 4.60 0.87
CA TRP A 38 18.39 4.74 -0.59
C TRP A 38 17.24 3.91 -1.18
N GLN A 39 16.66 2.99 -0.43
CA GLN A 39 15.68 2.03 -0.95
C GLN A 39 14.32 2.71 -1.18
N ASN A 40 13.64 2.40 -2.29
CA ASN A 40 12.25 2.76 -2.49
C ASN A 40 11.37 2.06 -1.44
N GLY A 41 10.39 2.76 -0.88
CA GLY A 41 9.54 2.26 0.19
C GLY A 41 10.22 2.21 1.57
N SER A 42 11.29 2.97 1.80
CA SER A 42 12.02 3.02 3.08
C SER A 42 12.30 4.44 3.53
N ASP A 43 12.42 4.63 4.85
CA ASP A 43 12.79 5.92 5.44
C ASP A 43 14.19 6.33 4.96
N ARG A 44 14.30 7.52 4.39
CA ARG A 44 15.55 8.09 3.87
C ARG A 44 16.43 8.73 4.94
N ARG A 45 15.96 8.82 6.19
CA ARG A 45 16.69 9.45 7.30
C ARG A 45 17.61 8.47 7.98
N ASP A 46 18.75 8.96 8.44
CA ASP A 46 19.72 8.16 9.19
C ASP A 46 19.32 8.02 10.67
N SER A 47 18.56 8.98 11.21
CA SER A 47 18.17 9.02 12.62
C SER A 47 16.84 9.74 12.81
N SER A 48 16.23 9.55 13.97
CA SER A 48 15.04 10.30 14.41
C SER A 48 15.45 11.31 15.49
N VAL A 49 14.96 12.53 15.39
CA VAL A 49 15.16 13.58 16.40
C VAL A 49 14.26 13.38 17.63
N LEU A 50 13.21 12.55 17.49
CA LEU A 50 12.25 12.26 18.55
C LEU A 50 12.52 10.88 19.17
N GLU A 51 13.79 10.58 19.48
CA GLU A 51 14.17 9.29 20.02
C GLU A 51 14.64 9.42 21.46
N THR A 52 14.05 8.58 22.32
CA THR A 52 14.44 8.42 23.74
C THR A 52 14.75 6.95 24.01
N LYS A 53 15.16 6.61 25.21
CA LYS A 53 15.46 5.23 25.63
C LYS A 53 14.30 4.24 25.38
N TYR A 54 13.04 4.69 25.48
CA TYR A 54 11.87 3.82 25.45
C TYR A 54 10.85 4.18 24.35
N PHE A 55 11.04 5.31 23.70
CA PHE A 55 10.09 5.84 22.72
C PHE A 55 10.81 6.46 21.53
N LYS A 56 10.42 6.05 20.34
CA LYS A 56 10.82 6.66 19.07
C LYS A 56 9.61 7.31 18.44
N GLY A 57 9.52 8.63 18.56
CA GLY A 57 8.44 9.43 18.03
C GLY A 57 8.45 9.53 16.51
N SER A 58 7.28 9.78 15.94
CA SER A 58 7.10 10.05 14.51
C SER A 58 6.05 11.13 14.31
N VAL A 59 6.40 12.15 13.55
CA VAL A 59 5.50 13.20 13.06
C VAL A 59 5.63 13.24 11.55
N MET A 60 4.52 13.14 10.84
CA MET A 60 4.51 13.20 9.36
C MET A 60 3.43 14.15 8.87
N LEU A 61 3.74 14.88 7.80
CA LEU A 61 2.81 15.70 7.07
C LEU A 61 3.07 15.54 5.57
N ASP A 62 1.99 15.33 4.82
CA ASP A 62 1.95 15.28 3.37
C ASP A 62 0.87 16.23 2.87
N ALA A 63 1.29 17.25 2.12
CA ALA A 63 0.40 18.19 1.46
C ALA A 63 0.73 18.24 -0.02
N ASN A 64 -0.31 18.31 -0.86
CA ASN A 64 -0.13 18.36 -2.31
C ASN A 64 -1.13 19.28 -3.01
N TYR A 65 -0.77 19.62 -4.25
CA TYR A 65 -1.65 20.17 -5.26
C TYR A 65 -1.47 19.33 -6.53
N THR A 66 -2.58 18.86 -7.09
CA THR A 66 -2.59 18.03 -8.30
C THR A 66 -3.42 18.71 -9.36
N TYR A 67 -2.88 18.78 -10.59
CA TYR A 67 -3.59 19.26 -11.75
C TYR A 67 -3.62 18.20 -12.84
N SER A 68 -4.81 17.70 -13.17
CA SER A 68 -5.05 16.83 -14.31
C SER A 68 -5.41 17.68 -15.54
N PHE A 69 -4.74 17.41 -16.67
CA PHE A 69 -5.02 18.10 -17.93
C PHE A 69 -6.38 17.76 -18.53
N ASN A 70 -7.02 16.69 -18.09
CA ASN A 70 -8.42 16.39 -18.42
C ASN A 70 -9.39 17.42 -17.81
N ASN A 71 -8.96 18.08 -16.72
CA ASN A 71 -9.68 19.13 -16.02
C ASN A 71 -11.16 18.81 -15.78
N PRO A 72 -11.48 17.71 -15.06
CA PRO A 72 -12.85 17.31 -14.80
C PRO A 72 -13.61 18.37 -14.00
N ILE A 73 -14.84 18.66 -14.39
CA ILE A 73 -15.67 19.72 -13.79
C ILE A 73 -15.96 19.48 -12.30
N ASP A 74 -15.91 18.23 -11.85
CA ASP A 74 -16.15 17.81 -10.47
C ASP A 74 -14.89 17.59 -9.65
N ASN A 75 -13.72 17.98 -10.18
CA ASN A 75 -12.41 17.80 -9.55
C ASN A 75 -12.07 16.35 -9.17
N THR A 76 -12.68 15.35 -9.81
CA THR A 76 -12.42 13.95 -9.49
C THR A 76 -11.04 13.51 -9.93
N VAL A 77 -10.33 12.79 -9.06
CA VAL A 77 -9.13 12.01 -9.38
C VAL A 77 -9.49 10.53 -9.42
N VAL A 78 -9.12 9.86 -10.50
CA VAL A 78 -9.37 8.43 -10.68
C VAL A 78 -8.07 7.64 -10.57
N GLY A 79 -8.15 6.44 -10.00
CA GLY A 79 -7.06 5.46 -10.00
C GLY A 79 -5.85 5.88 -9.18
N SER A 80 -6.04 6.54 -8.04
CA SER A 80 -4.97 6.88 -7.11
C SER A 80 -5.35 6.53 -5.69
N THR A 81 -4.37 6.06 -4.93
CA THR A 81 -4.47 5.84 -3.49
C THR A 81 -3.85 7.00 -2.68
N ALA A 82 -3.12 7.89 -3.34
CA ALA A 82 -2.47 9.04 -2.72
C ALA A 82 -3.27 10.34 -2.87
N LEU A 83 -3.97 10.50 -3.99
CA LEU A 83 -4.66 11.73 -4.39
C LEU A 83 -6.17 11.58 -4.22
N ALA A 84 -6.85 12.64 -3.81
CA ALA A 84 -8.29 12.64 -3.61
C ALA A 84 -9.03 13.55 -4.60
N ARG A 85 -8.56 14.78 -4.82
CA ARG A 85 -9.24 15.76 -5.67
C ARG A 85 -8.25 16.48 -6.57
N ASN A 86 -8.73 16.85 -7.76
CA ASN A 86 -7.98 17.62 -8.76
C ASN A 86 -8.11 19.11 -8.50
N ASN A 87 -7.10 19.88 -8.88
CA ASN A 87 -7.10 21.35 -8.89
C ASN A 87 -7.41 21.99 -7.52
N GLU A 88 -7.02 21.31 -6.44
CA GLU A 88 -7.20 21.77 -5.07
C GLU A 88 -5.92 21.51 -4.25
N MET A 89 -5.60 22.45 -3.35
CA MET A 89 -4.55 22.21 -2.34
C MET A 89 -5.11 21.32 -1.24
N GLN A 90 -4.41 20.24 -0.93
CA GLN A 90 -4.87 19.22 0.00
C GLN A 90 -3.81 18.85 1.03
N VAL A 91 -4.29 18.50 2.22
CA VAL A 91 -3.52 17.75 3.21
C VAL A 91 -3.91 16.29 3.06
N SER A 92 -3.01 15.50 2.47
CA SER A 92 -3.25 14.08 2.21
C SER A 92 -3.05 13.24 3.45
N PHE A 93 -2.04 13.57 4.25
CA PHE A 93 -1.68 12.76 5.40
C PHE A 93 -1.07 13.60 6.52
N VAL A 94 -1.58 13.39 7.74
CA VAL A 94 -0.98 13.88 8.98
C VAL A 94 -0.91 12.71 9.95
N SER A 95 0.25 12.44 10.51
CA SER A 95 0.46 11.38 11.48
C SER A 95 1.24 11.88 12.68
N LEU A 96 0.79 11.46 13.85
CA LEU A 96 1.44 11.64 15.14
C LEU A 96 1.47 10.29 15.86
N GLY A 97 2.57 9.98 16.51
CA GLY A 97 2.69 8.75 17.28
C GLY A 97 4.12 8.27 17.41
N GLY A 98 4.31 6.97 17.50
CA GLY A 98 5.65 6.39 17.60
C GLY A 98 5.66 4.94 18.07
N GLU A 99 6.86 4.44 18.23
CA GLU A 99 7.16 3.11 18.73
C GLU A 99 7.61 3.18 20.19
N PHE A 100 7.09 2.24 20.97
CA PHE A 100 7.41 2.08 22.39
C PHE A 100 8.13 0.74 22.58
N ASN A 101 9.27 0.78 23.25
CA ASN A 101 10.06 -0.39 23.59
C ASN A 101 10.45 -0.32 25.07
N TYR A 102 10.01 -1.31 25.86
CA TYR A 102 10.37 -1.42 27.27
C TYR A 102 10.66 -2.87 27.62
N LYS A 103 11.89 -3.16 28.05
CA LYS A 103 12.39 -4.53 28.20
C LYS A 103 12.20 -5.28 26.85
N ASN A 104 11.34 -6.29 26.81
CA ASN A 104 11.02 -7.02 25.59
C ASN A 104 9.60 -6.71 25.06
N SER A 105 8.83 -5.90 25.78
CA SER A 105 7.51 -5.44 25.31
C SER A 105 7.68 -4.34 24.28
N ARG A 106 6.89 -4.39 23.22
CA ARG A 106 6.90 -3.40 22.14
C ARG A 106 5.48 -3.02 21.75
N ALA A 107 5.31 -1.78 21.34
CA ALA A 107 4.05 -1.31 20.77
C ALA A 107 4.32 -0.21 19.74
N LYS A 108 3.42 -0.01 18.82
CA LYS A 108 3.40 1.14 17.92
C LYS A 108 1.99 1.69 17.85
N ILE A 109 1.87 3.00 17.96
CA ILE A 109 0.60 3.72 17.75
C ILE A 109 0.92 4.93 16.91
N THR A 110 0.31 5.02 15.72
CA THR A 110 0.40 6.17 14.84
C THR A 110 -0.97 6.50 14.29
N THR A 111 -1.32 7.77 14.33
CA THR A 111 -2.58 8.28 13.80
C THR A 111 -2.47 8.53 12.30
N GLN A 112 -3.63 8.73 11.63
CA GLN A 112 -3.68 9.29 10.29
C GLN A 112 -4.91 10.20 10.15
N PHE A 113 -4.66 11.39 9.65
CA PHE A 113 -5.69 12.35 9.26
C PHE A 113 -5.40 12.82 7.84
N GLY A 114 -6.37 13.48 7.22
CA GLY A 114 -6.26 13.93 5.83
C GLY A 114 -7.00 13.02 4.86
N THR A 115 -6.89 13.33 3.57
CA THR A 115 -7.71 12.68 2.53
C THR A 115 -7.45 11.18 2.40
N ARG A 116 -6.25 10.70 2.72
CA ARG A 116 -5.92 9.26 2.67
C ARG A 116 -6.73 8.43 3.65
N SER A 117 -7.16 8.99 4.78
CA SER A 117 -8.04 8.30 5.74
C SER A 117 -9.42 7.98 5.17
N VAL A 118 -9.80 8.60 4.06
CA VAL A 118 -11.05 8.33 3.32
C VAL A 118 -10.77 7.52 2.06
N VAL A 119 -9.77 7.92 1.27
CA VAL A 119 -9.47 7.30 -0.04
C VAL A 119 -9.03 5.85 0.10
N VAL A 120 -8.22 5.50 1.09
CA VAL A 120 -7.61 4.17 1.22
C VAL A 120 -8.56 3.12 1.80
N PRO A 121 -9.37 3.39 2.86
CA PRO A 121 -10.26 2.36 3.44
C PRO A 121 -11.47 1.98 2.58
N ARG A 122 -11.62 2.50 1.39
CA ARG A 122 -12.79 2.26 0.52
C ARG A 122 -13.06 0.80 0.17
N ASN A 123 -12.06 -0.08 0.25
CA ASN A 123 -12.22 -1.51 0.04
C ASN A 123 -12.53 -2.28 1.34
N ASP A 124 -12.67 -1.57 2.45
CA ASP A 124 -13.01 -2.19 3.72
C ASP A 124 -14.44 -2.73 3.71
N TYR A 125 -14.59 -4.00 4.06
CA TYR A 125 -15.88 -4.68 4.11
C TYR A 125 -16.53 -4.66 5.51
N SER A 126 -15.85 -4.13 6.52
CA SER A 126 -16.37 -4.12 7.89
C SER A 126 -17.72 -3.44 8.07
N PRO A 127 -18.12 -2.39 7.28
CA PRO A 127 -19.44 -1.79 7.37
C PRO A 127 -20.62 -2.71 7.05
N TYR A 128 -20.37 -3.79 6.32
CA TYR A 128 -21.41 -4.72 5.85
C TYR A 128 -21.46 -6.01 6.63
N ARG A 129 -20.69 -6.11 7.72
CA ARG A 129 -20.65 -7.31 8.53
C ARG A 129 -20.54 -7.01 10.02
N GLY A 130 -21.50 -7.55 10.77
CA GLY A 130 -21.56 -7.36 12.22
C GLY A 130 -22.23 -6.06 12.63
N GLN A 131 -22.13 -5.73 13.91
CA GLN A 131 -22.91 -4.68 14.54
C GLN A 131 -22.31 -3.27 14.35
N TYR A 132 -20.97 -3.16 14.22
CA TYR A 132 -20.27 -1.88 14.22
C TYR A 132 -19.52 -1.64 12.91
N GLN A 133 -19.53 -0.39 12.45
CA GLN A 133 -18.77 0.05 11.28
C GLN A 133 -17.34 0.40 11.71
N LEU A 134 -16.42 -0.55 11.56
CA LEU A 134 -15.05 -0.41 12.03
C LEU A 134 -14.27 0.69 11.31
N ASN A 135 -14.58 0.96 10.04
CA ASN A 135 -13.94 2.04 9.28
C ASN A 135 -14.19 3.43 9.87
N ASN A 136 -15.29 3.66 10.58
CA ASN A 136 -15.56 4.94 11.22
C ASN A 136 -14.55 5.28 12.33
N VAL A 137 -13.92 4.26 12.90
CA VAL A 137 -12.93 4.39 13.99
C VAL A 137 -11.52 4.15 13.48
N TYR A 138 -11.28 3.03 12.80
CA TYR A 138 -9.93 2.61 12.44
C TYR A 138 -9.32 3.42 11.31
N ARG A 139 -10.11 4.14 10.50
CA ARG A 139 -9.57 5.02 9.45
C ARG A 139 -8.63 6.11 9.95
N TYR A 140 -8.67 6.43 11.25
CA TYR A 140 -7.82 7.46 11.86
C TYR A 140 -6.54 6.91 12.49
N LEU A 141 -6.31 5.59 12.37
CA LEU A 141 -5.10 4.92 12.79
C LEU A 141 -4.36 4.40 11.56
N SER A 142 -3.09 4.72 11.41
CA SER A 142 -2.23 4.08 10.40
C SER A 142 -1.66 2.77 10.92
N GLU A 143 -1.17 2.76 12.16
CA GLU A 143 -0.69 1.54 12.82
C GLU A 143 -1.08 1.55 14.30
N ALA A 144 -1.50 0.40 14.81
CA ALA A 144 -1.81 0.22 16.23
C ALA A 144 -1.61 -1.25 16.60
N TYR A 145 -0.45 -1.60 17.14
CA TYR A 145 -0.14 -2.96 17.56
C TYR A 145 0.67 -3.01 18.84
N ALA A 146 0.59 -4.14 19.51
CA ALA A 146 1.46 -4.48 20.63
C ALA A 146 2.02 -5.89 20.44
N GLY A 147 3.18 -6.14 21.03
CA GLY A 147 3.86 -7.40 20.86
C GLY A 147 5.02 -7.61 21.81
N TYR A 148 5.75 -8.67 21.54
CA TYR A 148 6.88 -9.09 22.35
C TYR A 148 8.08 -9.47 21.48
N HIS A 149 9.28 -9.08 21.94
CA HIS A 149 10.57 -9.37 21.33
C HIS A 149 11.27 -10.52 22.04
N PHE A 150 11.68 -11.55 21.30
CA PHE A 150 12.48 -12.66 21.78
C PHE A 150 13.92 -12.51 21.28
N LYS A 151 14.89 -12.57 22.19
CA LYS A 151 16.34 -12.44 21.90
C LYS A 151 16.91 -13.74 21.31
N LYS A 152 16.31 -14.28 20.26
CA LYS A 152 16.80 -15.48 19.56
C LYS A 152 17.27 -15.09 18.17
N TRP A 153 18.46 -15.58 17.76
CA TRP A 153 19.14 -15.22 16.52
C TRP A 153 19.43 -13.71 16.44
N TYR A 154 18.85 -13.01 15.45
CA TYR A 154 18.86 -11.55 15.33
C TYR A 154 17.54 -10.92 15.76
N GLY A 155 16.71 -11.66 16.47
CA GLY A 155 15.42 -11.27 17.01
C GLY A 155 14.25 -12.04 16.40
N ILE A 156 13.21 -12.24 17.24
CA ILE A 156 11.88 -12.68 16.82
C ILE A 156 10.88 -11.73 17.45
N ASN A 157 10.02 -11.12 16.67
CA ASN A 157 8.92 -10.29 17.16
C ASN A 157 7.59 -10.98 16.88
N VAL A 158 6.70 -11.00 17.86
CA VAL A 158 5.31 -11.43 17.71
C VAL A 158 4.42 -10.25 18.03
N ASP A 159 3.69 -9.75 17.03
CA ASP A 159 2.89 -8.54 17.13
C ASP A 159 1.44 -8.83 16.74
N PHE A 160 0.48 -8.18 17.43
CA PHE A 160 -0.95 -8.28 17.16
C PHE A 160 -1.57 -6.88 17.10
N GLY A 161 -2.38 -6.62 16.08
CA GLY A 161 -3.08 -5.36 15.90
C GLY A 161 -3.27 -4.96 14.45
N MET A 162 -3.10 -3.67 14.17
CA MET A 162 -3.21 -3.06 12.85
C MET A 162 -1.83 -2.61 12.35
N PHE A 163 -1.56 -2.90 11.08
CA PHE A 163 -0.27 -2.69 10.44
C PHE A 163 -0.42 -2.07 9.06
N MET A 164 0.59 -1.33 8.60
CA MET A 164 0.76 -1.08 7.18
C MET A 164 1.05 -2.38 6.44
N SER A 165 0.72 -2.41 5.16
CA SER A 165 0.86 -3.60 4.31
C SER A 165 2.31 -4.09 4.24
N TYR A 166 2.49 -5.39 4.15
CA TYR A 166 3.74 -6.03 3.77
C TYR A 166 3.79 -6.37 2.27
N ILE A 167 2.66 -6.26 1.56
CA ILE A 167 2.56 -6.49 0.11
C ILE A 167 2.77 -5.18 -0.62
N GLY A 168 3.56 -5.21 -1.68
CA GLY A 168 3.96 -4.04 -2.42
C GLY A 168 5.35 -3.52 -2.01
N LEU A 169 6.04 -2.90 -2.96
CA LEU A 169 7.32 -2.24 -2.73
C LEU A 169 7.13 -0.88 -2.08
N ASN A 170 6.15 -0.11 -2.54
CA ASN A 170 5.91 1.25 -2.08
C ASN A 170 5.34 1.26 -0.66
N SER A 171 5.86 2.17 0.14
CA SER A 171 5.32 2.47 1.45
C SER A 171 4.00 3.24 1.36
N TYR A 172 3.15 3.05 2.35
CA TYR A 172 1.99 3.90 2.57
C TYR A 172 2.38 5.37 2.80
N PHE A 173 3.53 5.62 3.39
CA PHE A 173 4.04 6.97 3.68
C PHE A 173 4.79 7.52 2.47
N GLN A 174 4.25 8.54 1.82
CA GLN A 174 4.82 9.08 0.57
C GLN A 174 6.25 9.61 0.71
N CYS A 175 6.65 10.04 1.91
CA CYS A 175 8.03 10.47 2.17
C CYS A 175 9.06 9.33 2.08
N GLU A 176 8.63 8.08 1.99
CA GLU A 176 9.48 6.90 1.84
C GLU A 176 9.60 6.44 0.37
N ASN A 177 8.73 6.90 -0.51
CA ASN A 177 8.69 6.49 -1.91
C ASN A 177 9.53 7.42 -2.80
N TRP A 178 10.02 6.90 -3.92
CA TRP A 178 10.77 7.70 -4.88
C TRP A 178 9.87 8.56 -5.79
N GLU A 179 8.68 8.09 -6.09
CA GLU A 179 7.60 8.77 -6.79
C GLU A 179 6.49 9.19 -5.82
N TYR A 180 5.67 10.16 -6.20
CA TYR A 180 4.49 10.56 -5.42
C TYR A 180 3.25 9.78 -5.84
N GLN A 181 2.96 9.75 -7.15
CA GLN A 181 1.89 8.90 -7.69
C GLN A 181 2.45 7.51 -7.94
N ALA A 182 1.99 6.55 -7.17
CA ALA A 182 2.33 5.15 -7.39
C ALA A 182 1.89 4.67 -8.78
N SER A 183 2.66 3.74 -9.38
CA SER A 183 2.24 3.02 -10.58
C SER A 183 0.93 2.25 -10.34
N PHE A 184 0.20 1.93 -11.39
CA PHE A 184 -0.95 1.01 -11.31
C PHE A 184 -0.62 -0.31 -10.62
N THR A 185 0.60 -0.82 -10.77
CA THR A 185 1.08 -2.01 -10.05
C THR A 185 0.94 -1.81 -8.54
N SER A 186 1.50 -0.72 -8.01
CA SER A 186 1.50 -0.43 -6.58
C SER A 186 0.13 0.05 -6.07
N ASP A 187 -0.61 0.85 -6.84
CA ASP A 187 -1.98 1.29 -6.48
C ASP A 187 -2.95 0.11 -6.31
N ASN A 188 -2.65 -1.04 -6.91
CA ASN A 188 -3.46 -2.27 -6.81
C ASN A 188 -2.98 -3.23 -5.72
N THR A 189 -1.99 -2.87 -4.91
CA THR A 189 -1.60 -3.61 -3.71
C THR A 189 -2.37 -3.09 -2.48
N PRO A 190 -2.53 -3.89 -1.42
CA PRO A 190 -3.21 -3.45 -0.20
C PRO A 190 -2.30 -2.53 0.61
N TRP A 191 -2.90 -1.63 1.41
CA TRP A 191 -2.17 -0.63 2.17
C TRP A 191 -2.16 -0.87 3.68
N PHE A 192 -3.10 -1.68 4.21
CA PHE A 192 -3.17 -1.99 5.63
C PHE A 192 -3.75 -3.37 5.90
N PHE A 193 -3.43 -3.92 7.08
CA PHE A 193 -3.94 -5.19 7.57
C PHE A 193 -4.23 -5.15 9.06
N ASN A 194 -5.29 -5.85 9.48
CA ASN A 194 -5.55 -6.19 10.87
C ASN A 194 -5.26 -7.67 11.09
N GLY A 195 -4.47 -8.00 12.11
CA GLY A 195 -4.16 -9.39 12.41
C GLY A 195 -2.94 -9.58 13.31
N MET A 196 -2.20 -10.62 13.02
CA MET A 196 -0.98 -11.01 13.71
C MET A 196 0.16 -11.20 12.71
N ARG A 197 1.35 -10.78 13.09
CA ARG A 197 2.58 -11.09 12.36
C ARG A 197 3.65 -11.65 13.28
N VAL A 198 4.53 -12.46 12.72
CA VAL A 198 5.74 -12.90 13.39
C VAL A 198 6.93 -12.49 12.52
N GLN A 199 7.80 -11.62 13.01
CA GLN A 199 9.04 -11.24 12.32
C GLN A 199 10.17 -12.11 12.85
N ILE A 200 10.82 -12.87 12.00
CA ILE A 200 11.92 -13.77 12.33
C ILE A 200 13.17 -13.29 11.59
N PHE A 201 14.24 -13.05 12.32
CA PHE A 201 15.54 -12.66 11.77
C PHE A 201 16.58 -13.76 12.03
N PRO A 202 16.67 -14.80 11.17
CA PRO A 202 17.61 -15.92 11.36
C PRO A 202 19.07 -15.46 11.27
N THR A 203 19.32 -14.44 10.43
CA THR A 203 20.63 -13.83 10.23
C THR A 203 20.49 -12.31 10.17
N LYS A 204 21.61 -11.59 10.20
CA LYS A 204 21.57 -10.14 10.01
C LYS A 204 21.12 -9.67 8.60
N LYS A 205 20.98 -10.58 7.65
CA LYS A 205 20.69 -10.33 6.23
C LYS A 205 19.31 -10.80 5.79
N LEU A 206 18.60 -11.54 6.64
CA LEU A 206 17.36 -12.22 6.26
C LEU A 206 16.26 -11.97 7.28
N LYS A 207 15.09 -11.54 6.80
CA LYS A 207 13.82 -11.49 7.52
C LYS A 207 12.83 -12.45 6.86
N ILE A 208 12.13 -13.23 7.68
CA ILE A 208 10.98 -14.06 7.28
C ILE A 208 9.82 -13.62 8.15
N GLU A 209 8.66 -13.32 7.55
CA GLU A 209 7.55 -12.71 8.27
C GLU A 209 6.22 -13.35 7.86
N PRO A 210 5.78 -14.44 8.53
CA PRO A 210 4.44 -14.99 8.36
C PRO A 210 3.37 -14.12 9.00
N TRP A 211 2.17 -14.10 8.38
CA TRP A 211 1.02 -13.31 8.76
C TRP A 211 -0.27 -14.13 8.81
N ILE A 212 -1.12 -13.79 9.78
CA ILE A 212 -2.53 -14.18 9.83
C ILE A 212 -3.35 -12.90 9.95
N ILE A 213 -4.18 -12.60 8.95
CA ILE A 213 -4.88 -11.32 8.84
C ILE A 213 -6.37 -11.49 8.58
N ASN A 214 -7.15 -10.45 8.80
CA ASN A 214 -8.59 -10.49 8.58
C ASN A 214 -8.95 -10.68 7.10
N GLY A 215 -8.23 -10.02 6.19
CA GLY A 215 -8.45 -10.10 4.75
C GLY A 215 -7.70 -9.00 4.01
N TRP A 216 -7.86 -8.96 2.70
CA TRP A 216 -7.20 -8.01 1.81
C TRP A 216 -7.72 -6.58 2.02
N GLN A 217 -6.90 -5.71 2.62
CA GLN A 217 -7.24 -4.30 2.87
C GLN A 217 -8.61 -4.11 3.55
N SER A 218 -8.86 -4.86 4.64
CA SER A 218 -10.11 -4.76 5.39
C SER A 218 -9.85 -4.82 6.90
N TYR A 219 -10.56 -3.98 7.64
CA TYR A 219 -10.54 -4.02 9.11
C TYR A 219 -11.26 -5.27 9.65
N GLY A 220 -12.26 -5.76 8.93
CA GLY A 220 -13.03 -6.96 9.27
C GLY A 220 -12.77 -8.12 8.31
N LYS A 221 -13.27 -9.29 8.64
CA LYS A 221 -13.22 -10.47 7.78
C LYS A 221 -14.30 -10.43 6.72
N PHE A 222 -13.94 -10.79 5.47
CA PHE A 222 -14.93 -11.04 4.41
C PHE A 222 -15.70 -12.34 4.62
N ASN A 223 -15.01 -13.39 5.06
CA ASN A 223 -15.56 -14.72 5.30
C ASN A 223 -15.05 -15.29 6.65
N THR A 224 -15.33 -16.54 6.93
CA THR A 224 -14.90 -17.20 8.19
C THR A 224 -13.41 -17.47 8.24
N MET A 225 -12.77 -17.75 7.08
CA MET A 225 -11.33 -18.04 6.99
C MET A 225 -10.52 -16.74 7.06
N PRO A 226 -9.46 -16.65 7.88
CA PRO A 226 -8.52 -15.54 7.81
C PRO A 226 -7.67 -15.59 6.54
N GLY A 227 -7.11 -14.45 6.15
CA GLY A 227 -6.05 -14.40 5.18
C GLY A 227 -4.73 -14.89 5.76
N LEU A 228 -3.94 -15.57 4.96
CA LEU A 228 -2.59 -16.03 5.29
C LEU A 228 -1.58 -15.32 4.42
N GLY A 229 -0.48 -14.88 5.00
CA GLY A 229 0.55 -14.18 4.27
C GLY A 229 1.96 -14.52 4.67
N ALA A 230 2.91 -14.16 3.82
CA ALA A 230 4.32 -14.26 4.13
C ALA A 230 5.11 -13.18 3.38
N ASN A 231 6.04 -12.54 4.08
CA ASN A 231 7.07 -11.69 3.51
C ASN A 231 8.43 -12.33 3.75
N VAL A 232 9.30 -12.31 2.73
CA VAL A 232 10.72 -12.61 2.90
C VAL A 232 11.52 -11.44 2.34
N THR A 233 12.39 -10.88 3.17
CA THR A 233 13.31 -9.82 2.79
C THR A 233 14.74 -10.32 2.94
N TRP A 234 15.54 -10.26 1.88
CA TRP A 234 16.94 -10.64 1.89
C TRP A 234 17.82 -9.50 1.36
N CYS A 235 18.76 -9.04 2.21
CA CYS A 235 19.77 -8.05 1.86
C CYS A 235 21.14 -8.73 1.90
N PRO A 236 21.64 -9.33 0.79
CA PRO A 236 22.95 -9.99 0.78
C PRO A 236 24.07 -9.02 1.12
N ASN A 237 23.90 -7.74 0.81
CA ASN A 237 24.78 -6.62 1.14
C ASN A 237 23.97 -5.31 1.11
N GLU A 238 24.60 -4.18 1.43
CA GLU A 238 23.96 -2.85 1.45
C GLU A 238 23.53 -2.31 0.07
N LYS A 239 23.91 -2.98 -1.03
CA LYS A 239 23.61 -2.55 -2.40
C LYS A 239 22.41 -3.27 -3.02
N ILE A 240 21.99 -4.38 -2.44
CA ILE A 240 20.95 -5.25 -3.02
C ILE A 240 19.94 -5.61 -1.94
N LYS A 241 18.65 -5.42 -2.27
CA LYS A 241 17.51 -5.92 -1.49
C LYS A 241 16.62 -6.76 -2.41
N LEU A 242 16.27 -7.93 -1.95
CA LEU A 242 15.28 -8.83 -2.58
C LEU A 242 14.09 -8.96 -1.64
N LEU A 243 12.91 -8.88 -2.21
CA LEU A 243 11.65 -8.91 -1.48
C LEU A 243 10.69 -9.86 -2.19
N THR A 244 10.04 -10.75 -1.46
CA THR A 244 8.91 -11.54 -1.94
C THR A 244 7.79 -11.52 -0.93
N ASN A 245 6.59 -11.19 -1.40
CA ASN A 245 5.37 -11.10 -0.61
C ASN A 245 4.35 -12.05 -1.19
N ASN A 246 3.70 -12.82 -0.33
CA ASN A 246 2.68 -13.78 -0.77
C ASN A 246 1.45 -13.65 0.11
N TYR A 247 0.28 -13.82 -0.49
CA TYR A 247 -1.01 -13.78 0.17
C TYR A 247 -1.93 -14.89 -0.34
N TYR A 248 -2.71 -15.46 0.56
CA TYR A 248 -3.79 -16.38 0.27
C TYR A 248 -4.98 -16.11 1.16
N GLY A 249 -6.18 -15.92 0.58
CA GLY A 249 -7.38 -15.61 1.35
C GLY A 249 -8.68 -15.80 0.58
N THR A 250 -9.78 -15.40 1.22
CA THR A 250 -11.14 -15.44 0.68
C THR A 250 -11.78 -14.06 0.87
N ASP A 251 -11.54 -13.15 -0.08
CA ASP A 251 -11.84 -11.72 0.06
C ASP A 251 -13.10 -11.27 -0.71
N ALA A 252 -13.85 -12.19 -1.27
CA ALA A 252 -15.16 -11.92 -1.82
C ALA A 252 -16.22 -12.25 -0.76
N ALA A 253 -16.93 -11.24 -0.30
CA ALA A 253 -17.88 -11.36 0.80
C ALA A 253 -19.03 -12.32 0.47
N GLY A 254 -19.33 -13.20 1.43
CA GLY A 254 -20.36 -14.23 1.25
C GLY A 254 -19.98 -15.37 0.29
N LEU A 255 -18.77 -15.35 -0.27
CA LEU A 255 -18.27 -16.35 -1.23
C LEU A 255 -17.03 -17.09 -0.66
N PRO A 256 -17.17 -17.93 0.36
CA PRO A 256 -16.03 -18.57 1.03
C PRO A 256 -15.25 -19.54 0.14
N ASN A 257 -15.84 -19.97 -0.98
CA ASN A 257 -15.19 -20.84 -1.96
C ASN A 257 -14.41 -20.05 -3.05
N ARG A 258 -14.53 -18.73 -3.10
CA ARG A 258 -13.72 -17.88 -3.97
C ARG A 258 -12.39 -17.59 -3.26
N LYS A 259 -11.30 -18.12 -3.80
CA LYS A 259 -9.96 -18.07 -3.20
C LYS A 259 -9.05 -17.18 -4.02
N ARG A 260 -8.34 -16.30 -3.34
CA ARG A 260 -7.34 -15.39 -3.89
C ARG A 260 -5.95 -15.88 -3.54
N PHE A 261 -5.06 -15.89 -4.52
CA PHE A 261 -3.61 -15.97 -4.34
C PHE A 261 -2.97 -14.73 -4.98
N HIS A 262 -2.00 -14.13 -4.31
CA HIS A 262 -1.24 -13.00 -4.82
C HIS A 262 0.23 -13.11 -4.43
N SER A 263 1.14 -12.77 -5.36
CA SER A 263 2.58 -12.73 -5.13
C SER A 263 3.15 -11.46 -5.73
N ASP A 264 3.80 -10.66 -4.90
CA ASP A 264 4.53 -9.42 -5.25
C ASP A 264 6.01 -9.62 -4.98
N ASN A 265 6.86 -9.36 -5.97
CA ASN A 265 8.29 -9.64 -5.88
C ASN A 265 9.10 -8.45 -6.39
N SER A 266 10.10 -8.04 -5.61
CA SER A 266 10.89 -6.86 -5.94
C SER A 266 12.40 -7.10 -5.79
N ILE A 267 13.15 -6.45 -6.67
CA ILE A 267 14.60 -6.31 -6.56
C ILE A 267 14.97 -4.83 -6.59
N LEU A 268 15.81 -4.41 -5.65
CA LEU A 268 16.38 -3.06 -5.61
C LEU A 268 17.90 -3.19 -5.67
N VAL A 269 18.53 -2.36 -6.49
CA VAL A 269 19.98 -2.35 -6.66
C VAL A 269 20.50 -0.92 -6.68
N ARG A 270 21.43 -0.63 -5.77
CA ARG A 270 22.23 0.60 -5.77
C ARG A 270 23.56 0.31 -6.48
N TYR A 271 23.71 0.79 -7.69
CA TYR A 271 24.87 0.49 -8.53
C TYR A 271 25.91 1.63 -8.59
N TYR A 272 25.59 2.80 -8.02
CA TYR A 272 26.54 3.89 -7.84
C TYR A 272 26.36 4.55 -6.48
N ASN A 273 27.47 4.86 -5.78
CA ASN A 273 27.44 5.51 -4.47
C ASN A 273 28.70 6.32 -4.22
N GLN A 274 28.58 7.64 -4.27
CA GLN A 274 29.59 8.64 -3.95
C GLN A 274 28.93 9.74 -3.10
N PRO A 275 28.58 9.48 -1.83
CA PRO A 275 27.67 10.31 -1.04
C PRO A 275 28.16 11.74 -0.80
N LYS A 276 29.46 11.99 -0.91
CA LYS A 276 30.06 13.33 -0.77
C LYS A 276 30.18 14.09 -2.10
N SER A 277 29.75 13.49 -3.22
CA SER A 277 29.85 14.12 -4.54
C SER A 277 28.87 15.29 -4.67
N ASN A 278 29.37 16.42 -5.18
CA ASN A 278 28.55 17.58 -5.57
C ASN A 278 27.88 17.39 -6.96
N ARG A 279 28.26 16.37 -7.70
CA ARG A 279 27.59 15.96 -8.95
C ARG A 279 26.62 14.84 -8.64
N VAL A 280 26.66 13.73 -9.34
CA VAL A 280 25.91 12.53 -9.02
C VAL A 280 26.47 11.91 -7.75
N SER A 281 25.61 11.71 -6.75
CA SER A 281 25.99 11.14 -5.45
C SER A 281 25.54 9.70 -5.30
N LYS A 282 24.42 9.29 -5.91
CA LYS A 282 23.89 7.93 -5.80
C LYS A 282 23.06 7.60 -7.04
N ILE A 283 23.05 6.33 -7.46
CA ILE A 283 22.11 5.83 -8.46
C ILE A 283 21.63 4.45 -8.06
N ALA A 284 20.31 4.24 -8.13
CA ALA A 284 19.69 2.97 -7.83
C ALA A 284 18.47 2.74 -8.72
N PHE A 285 18.09 1.48 -8.87
CA PHE A 285 16.81 1.11 -9.48
C PHE A 285 16.02 0.15 -8.59
N SER A 286 14.73 0.11 -8.83
CA SER A 286 13.79 -0.89 -8.33
C SER A 286 13.02 -1.51 -9.48
N LEU A 287 12.81 -2.82 -9.41
CA LEU A 287 11.98 -3.58 -10.35
C LEU A 287 11.04 -4.44 -9.52
N THR A 288 9.74 -4.36 -9.80
CA THR A 288 8.70 -5.16 -9.15
C THR A 288 7.90 -5.92 -10.19
N GLY A 289 7.52 -7.15 -9.88
CA GLY A 289 6.60 -7.95 -10.66
C GLY A 289 5.55 -8.60 -9.77
N ASP A 290 4.28 -8.43 -10.14
CA ASP A 290 3.13 -8.95 -9.41
C ASP A 290 2.35 -9.95 -10.22
N PHE A 291 1.88 -10.97 -9.54
CA PHE A 291 0.98 -11.97 -10.07
C PHE A 291 -0.12 -12.29 -9.06
N GLY A 292 -1.37 -12.26 -9.51
CA GLY A 292 -2.52 -12.64 -8.69
C GLY A 292 -3.56 -13.42 -9.47
N LEU A 293 -4.31 -14.26 -8.79
CA LEU A 293 -5.43 -15.00 -9.38
C LEU A 293 -6.51 -15.28 -8.35
N GLU A 294 -7.75 -15.36 -8.82
CA GLU A 294 -8.88 -15.88 -8.06
C GLU A 294 -9.50 -17.09 -8.74
N LYS A 295 -9.93 -18.06 -7.94
CA LYS A 295 -10.62 -19.28 -8.39
C LYS A 295 -11.75 -19.65 -7.43
N GLY A 296 -12.77 -20.32 -7.95
CA GLY A 296 -13.89 -20.83 -7.16
C GLY A 296 -15.19 -20.08 -7.37
N GLY A 297 -16.12 -20.20 -6.44
CA GLY A 297 -17.47 -19.69 -6.58
C GLY A 297 -17.56 -18.20 -6.90
N GLY A 298 -18.38 -17.83 -7.87
CA GLY A 298 -18.64 -16.42 -8.23
C GLY A 298 -17.47 -15.67 -8.88
N VAL A 299 -16.42 -16.37 -9.31
CA VAL A 299 -15.20 -15.76 -9.89
C VAL A 299 -15.46 -14.88 -11.11
N ASN A 300 -16.55 -15.12 -11.79
CA ASN A 300 -16.95 -14.33 -12.93
C ASN A 300 -18.28 -13.66 -12.62
N GLY A 301 -18.27 -12.64 -11.79
CA GLY A 301 -19.47 -11.93 -11.32
C GLY A 301 -20.37 -11.34 -12.40
N LEU A 302 -19.93 -11.36 -13.66
CA LEU A 302 -20.74 -11.02 -14.86
C LEU A 302 -21.28 -12.26 -15.56
N LYS A 303 -21.22 -13.45 -14.93
CA LYS A 303 -21.77 -14.68 -15.50
C LYS A 303 -23.27 -14.76 -15.33
N THR A 304 -23.92 -14.91 -16.44
CA THR A 304 -25.04 -15.86 -16.54
C THR A 304 -24.43 -17.25 -16.81
N ASP A 305 -25.11 -18.35 -16.46
CA ASP A 305 -24.64 -19.74 -16.67
C ASP A 305 -24.17 -20.06 -18.11
N SER A 306 -24.48 -19.20 -19.07
CA SER A 306 -24.15 -19.30 -20.48
C SER A 306 -22.99 -18.41 -20.94
N ILE A 307 -22.51 -17.44 -20.14
CA ILE A 307 -21.44 -16.52 -20.55
C ILE A 307 -20.19 -16.75 -19.70
N LYS A 308 -19.14 -17.21 -20.33
CA LYS A 308 -17.82 -17.37 -19.72
C LYS A 308 -17.17 -15.99 -19.56
N GLY A 309 -17.14 -15.45 -18.35
CA GLY A 309 -16.50 -14.17 -18.05
C GLY A 309 -14.98 -14.22 -18.26
N PRO A 310 -14.29 -13.05 -18.28
CA PRO A 310 -12.85 -12.97 -18.42
C PRO A 310 -12.13 -13.61 -17.22
N ALA A 311 -10.90 -14.04 -17.43
CA ALA A 311 -10.08 -14.67 -16.40
C ALA A 311 -9.82 -13.68 -15.24
N GLN A 312 -10.02 -14.16 -14.01
CA GLN A 312 -9.76 -13.39 -12.79
C GLN A 312 -8.28 -13.52 -12.43
N ASN A 313 -7.43 -12.77 -13.10
CA ASN A 313 -6.00 -12.69 -12.82
C ASN A 313 -5.52 -11.24 -12.90
N PHE A 314 -4.38 -11.03 -12.30
CA PHE A 314 -3.62 -9.79 -12.30
C PHE A 314 -2.17 -10.11 -12.61
N ILE A 315 -1.60 -9.46 -13.60
CA ILE A 315 -0.19 -9.54 -13.93
C ILE A 315 0.29 -8.13 -14.15
N SER A 316 1.31 -7.71 -13.41
CA SER A 316 1.86 -6.37 -13.55
C SER A 316 3.36 -6.33 -13.29
N GLY A 317 3.97 -5.23 -13.70
CA GLY A 317 5.35 -4.92 -13.38
C GLY A 317 5.58 -3.42 -13.40
N MET A 318 6.49 -2.96 -12.55
CA MET A 318 6.94 -1.56 -12.53
C MET A 318 8.45 -1.48 -12.39
N PHE A 319 9.01 -0.45 -12.96
CA PHE A 319 10.43 -0.14 -12.91
C PHE A 319 10.63 1.33 -12.61
N TYR A 320 11.51 1.65 -11.65
CA TYR A 320 11.94 2.99 -11.35
C TYR A 320 13.45 3.07 -11.23
N ASN A 321 14.03 4.16 -11.78
CA ASN A 321 15.42 4.51 -11.59
C ASN A 321 15.50 5.89 -10.95
N ARG A 322 16.31 6.03 -9.90
CA ARG A 322 16.51 7.30 -9.19
C ARG A 322 17.99 7.66 -9.16
N VAL A 323 18.25 8.92 -9.50
CA VAL A 323 19.58 9.52 -9.47
C VAL A 323 19.57 10.64 -8.44
N TRP A 324 20.49 10.60 -7.48
CA TRP A 324 20.68 11.66 -6.49
C TRP A 324 21.87 12.54 -6.85
N PHE A 325 21.74 13.81 -6.55
CA PHE A 325 22.71 14.84 -6.86
C PHE A 325 23.05 15.68 -5.63
N HIS A 326 24.21 16.33 -5.69
CA HIS A 326 24.63 17.34 -4.73
C HIS A 326 24.48 16.85 -3.28
N GLN A 327 25.20 15.76 -2.94
CA GLN A 327 25.18 15.14 -1.62
C GLN A 327 23.76 14.72 -1.19
N ASN A 328 22.98 14.15 -2.10
CA ASN A 328 21.58 13.72 -1.94
C ASN A 328 20.56 14.85 -1.67
N LYS A 329 20.92 16.15 -1.89
CA LYS A 329 19.97 17.27 -1.74
C LYS A 329 18.93 17.32 -2.83
N PHE A 330 19.23 16.79 -4.01
CA PHE A 330 18.32 16.69 -5.12
C PHE A 330 18.24 15.24 -5.60
N ALA A 331 17.11 14.87 -6.17
CA ALA A 331 16.98 13.59 -6.83
C ALA A 331 16.02 13.69 -8.02
N TRP A 332 16.28 12.86 -9.04
CA TRP A 332 15.41 12.67 -10.17
C TRP A 332 15.05 11.21 -10.29
N THR A 333 13.75 10.91 -10.35
CA THR A 333 13.22 9.57 -10.53
C THR A 333 12.47 9.50 -11.86
N ILE A 334 12.73 8.47 -12.63
CA ILE A 334 11.97 8.14 -13.83
C ILE A 334 11.53 6.69 -13.71
N GLY A 335 10.30 6.42 -14.08
CA GLY A 335 9.80 5.06 -14.08
C GLY A 335 8.34 4.96 -14.50
N GLY A 336 7.73 3.84 -14.20
CA GLY A 336 6.36 3.52 -14.50
C GLY A 336 6.11 2.03 -14.51
N GLY A 337 4.92 1.63 -14.94
CA GLY A 337 4.54 0.23 -14.94
C GLY A 337 3.50 -0.11 -15.98
N VAL A 338 3.26 -1.41 -16.07
CA VAL A 338 2.25 -2.01 -16.94
C VAL A 338 1.45 -3.03 -16.16
N MET A 339 0.16 -3.15 -16.43
CA MET A 339 -0.69 -4.14 -15.81
C MET A 339 -1.74 -4.71 -16.76
N THR A 340 -2.13 -5.94 -16.50
CA THR A 340 -3.31 -6.56 -17.07
C THR A 340 -4.18 -7.14 -15.96
N ASN A 341 -5.45 -6.77 -15.96
CA ASN A 341 -6.46 -7.20 -14.99
C ASN A 341 -7.77 -7.50 -15.73
N PRO A 342 -7.79 -8.53 -16.59
CA PRO A 342 -8.86 -8.74 -17.56
C PRO A 342 -10.23 -9.00 -16.93
N GLY A 343 -10.27 -9.61 -15.77
CA GLY A 343 -11.48 -9.86 -15.01
C GLY A 343 -11.74 -8.88 -13.88
N ARG A 344 -10.92 -7.84 -13.79
CA ARG A 344 -10.97 -6.86 -12.68
C ARG A 344 -10.84 -7.51 -11.32
N TYR A 345 -9.87 -8.40 -11.22
CA TYR A 345 -9.45 -9.09 -10.01
C TYR A 345 -9.20 -8.11 -8.85
N LEU A 346 -8.50 -7.01 -9.12
CA LEU A 346 -8.37 -5.87 -8.25
C LEU A 346 -8.99 -4.64 -8.91
N VAL A 347 -9.73 -3.87 -8.15
CA VAL A 347 -10.50 -2.75 -8.65
C VAL A 347 -10.00 -1.47 -8.02
N LEU A 348 -9.58 -0.52 -8.85
CA LEU A 348 -9.41 0.87 -8.47
C LEU A 348 -10.69 1.61 -8.82
N TYR A 349 -11.45 1.99 -7.80
CA TYR A 349 -12.56 2.90 -8.00
C TYR A 349 -12.05 4.32 -8.21
N PRO A 350 -12.77 5.18 -8.96
CA PRO A 350 -12.57 6.61 -8.81
C PRO A 350 -12.83 6.98 -7.36
N THR A 351 -12.08 7.94 -6.89
CA THR A 351 -12.28 8.49 -5.57
C THR A 351 -13.56 9.29 -5.53
N GLY A 352 -14.55 8.81 -4.84
CA GLY A 352 -15.78 9.53 -4.53
C GLY A 352 -16.44 8.82 -3.36
N ASP A 353 -17.14 9.53 -2.51
CA ASP A 353 -17.91 8.97 -1.41
C ASP A 353 -19.02 8.01 -1.89
N ALA A 354 -19.28 8.05 -3.17
CA ALA A 354 -20.25 7.21 -3.85
C ALA A 354 -19.67 5.90 -4.40
N SER A 355 -18.50 5.44 -3.89
CA SER A 355 -18.19 4.04 -4.11
C SER A 355 -19.26 3.21 -3.39
N PRO A 356 -20.35 2.74 -4.06
CA PRO A 356 -21.20 1.78 -3.43
C PRO A 356 -20.33 0.55 -3.28
N LEU A 357 -19.93 0.26 -2.06
CA LEU A 357 -19.52 -1.09 -1.74
C LEU A 357 -20.63 -2.00 -2.24
N PRO A 358 -20.33 -3.19 -2.76
CA PRO A 358 -21.34 -4.10 -3.26
C PRO A 358 -22.45 -4.20 -2.24
N ASN A 359 -23.67 -3.83 -2.62
CA ASN A 359 -24.80 -4.05 -1.76
C ASN A 359 -24.87 -5.55 -1.51
N PRO A 360 -24.70 -6.05 -0.27
CA PRO A 360 -24.75 -7.48 0.00
C PRO A 360 -26.08 -8.11 -0.41
N ASN A 361 -27.13 -7.30 -0.58
CA ASN A 361 -28.44 -7.72 -1.06
C ASN A 361 -28.62 -7.57 -2.58
N ASN A 362 -27.64 -7.01 -3.28
CA ASN A 362 -27.64 -6.91 -4.73
C ASN A 362 -26.23 -7.16 -5.29
N PRO A 363 -25.82 -8.43 -5.43
CA PRO A 363 -24.51 -8.81 -5.96
C PRO A 363 -24.29 -8.42 -7.42
N THR A 364 -25.29 -7.85 -8.10
CA THR A 364 -25.17 -7.33 -9.46
C THR A 364 -24.63 -5.91 -9.53
N THR A 365 -24.58 -5.17 -8.43
CA THR A 365 -23.77 -3.95 -8.35
C THR A 365 -22.33 -4.36 -8.12
N THR A 366 -21.74 -4.82 -9.16
CA THR A 366 -20.48 -5.51 -9.21
C THR A 366 -19.32 -4.57 -8.92
N GLU A 367 -18.41 -5.08 -8.11
CA GLU A 367 -17.02 -4.65 -8.12
C GLU A 367 -16.60 -4.25 -9.54
N GLY A 368 -16.22 -3.01 -9.75
CA GLY A 368 -15.69 -2.54 -11.02
C GLY A 368 -16.68 -2.25 -12.13
N SER A 369 -17.96 -2.14 -11.86
CA SER A 369 -18.94 -1.80 -12.88
C SER A 369 -19.16 -0.30 -13.06
N HIS A 370 -18.84 0.55 -12.11
CA HIS A 370 -18.98 1.99 -12.20
C HIS A 370 -17.95 2.76 -11.39
N PRO A 371 -17.37 3.79 -11.94
CA PRO A 371 -17.28 4.29 -13.31
C PRO A 371 -16.13 3.67 -14.12
N PHE A 372 -15.74 2.44 -13.82
CA PHE A 372 -14.55 1.77 -14.27
C PHE A 372 -14.51 1.50 -15.78
N SER A 373 -15.65 1.20 -16.40
CA SER A 373 -15.85 1.19 -17.84
C SER A 373 -17.32 1.28 -18.16
N ALA A 374 -17.64 1.80 -19.36
CA ALA A 374 -19.02 1.94 -19.85
C ALA A 374 -19.70 0.59 -20.09
N ASN A 375 -18.93 -0.45 -20.43
CA ASN A 375 -19.45 -1.75 -20.80
C ASN A 375 -19.03 -2.83 -19.80
N PRO A 376 -19.97 -3.53 -19.17
CA PRO A 376 -19.67 -4.69 -18.34
C PRO A 376 -18.88 -5.75 -19.13
N GLY A 377 -17.83 -6.29 -18.53
CA GLY A 377 -17.00 -7.34 -19.14
C GLY A 377 -15.81 -6.85 -19.97
N ASP A 378 -15.68 -5.56 -20.24
CA ASP A 378 -14.48 -5.01 -20.87
C ASP A 378 -13.23 -5.33 -20.04
N GLN A 379 -12.20 -5.84 -20.72
CA GLN A 379 -10.94 -6.21 -20.09
C GLN A 379 -10.10 -4.97 -19.76
N PHE A 380 -9.61 -4.87 -18.54
CA PHE A 380 -8.76 -3.77 -18.10
C PHE A 380 -7.28 -4.10 -18.28
N LYS A 381 -6.60 -3.24 -19.06
CA LYS A 381 -5.15 -3.18 -19.18
C LYS A 381 -4.73 -1.73 -19.04
N ALA A 382 -3.61 -1.48 -18.39
CA ALA A 382 -3.13 -0.12 -18.18
C ALA A 382 -1.62 -0.06 -18.17
N TRP A 383 -1.09 1.15 -18.40
CA TRP A 383 0.30 1.47 -18.21
C TRP A 383 0.44 2.92 -17.75
N ASP A 384 1.54 3.21 -17.11
CA ASP A 384 1.88 4.55 -16.64
C ASP A 384 3.37 4.82 -16.79
N CYS A 385 3.72 6.10 -16.85
CA CYS A 385 5.08 6.56 -16.67
C CYS A 385 5.09 7.87 -15.89
N SER A 386 6.16 8.09 -15.14
CA SER A 386 6.32 9.30 -14.35
C SER A 386 7.76 9.81 -14.35
N SER A 387 7.87 11.10 -14.11
CA SER A 387 9.14 11.82 -13.93
C SER A 387 8.99 12.73 -12.72
N ASN A 388 9.71 12.43 -11.65
CA ASN A 388 9.67 13.13 -10.37
C ASN A 388 11.01 13.79 -10.06
N PHE A 389 10.98 15.08 -9.78
CA PHE A 389 12.11 15.82 -9.25
C PHE A 389 11.87 16.16 -7.77
N SER A 390 12.84 15.86 -6.93
CA SER A 390 12.81 16.09 -5.49
C SER A 390 13.90 17.06 -5.06
N TRP A 391 13.54 18.04 -4.23
CA TRP A 391 14.47 18.86 -3.49
C TRP A 391 14.37 18.54 -2.00
N MET A 392 15.48 18.10 -1.41
CA MET A 392 15.61 17.65 -0.03
C MET A 392 16.66 18.50 0.71
N PRO A 393 16.30 19.72 1.16
CA PRO A 393 17.26 20.64 1.80
C PRO A 393 17.86 20.02 3.08
N ASN A 394 17.13 19.15 3.76
CA ASN A 394 17.58 18.33 4.89
C ASN A 394 16.84 16.99 4.92
N GLN A 395 17.08 16.19 5.94
CA GLN A 395 16.47 14.86 6.05
C GLN A 395 14.96 14.88 6.38
N SER A 396 14.46 15.97 6.96
CA SER A 396 13.08 16.06 7.46
C SER A 396 12.08 16.57 6.44
N ILE A 397 12.50 17.30 5.41
CA ILE A 397 11.59 17.90 4.44
C ILE A 397 11.99 17.58 3.01
N GLU A 398 10.99 17.40 2.16
CA GLU A 398 11.14 17.16 0.73
C GLU A 398 10.05 17.91 -0.04
N PHE A 399 10.47 18.62 -1.09
CA PHE A 399 9.59 19.24 -2.07
C PHE A 399 9.66 18.44 -3.35
N ARG A 400 8.51 18.14 -3.95
CA ARG A 400 8.42 17.36 -5.20
C ARG A 400 7.66 18.10 -6.27
N ILE A 401 8.10 17.91 -7.50
CA ILE A 401 7.31 18.14 -8.70
C ILE A 401 7.34 16.86 -9.53
N GLU A 402 6.17 16.36 -9.88
CA GLU A 402 6.03 15.10 -10.62
C GLU A 402 5.08 15.28 -11.79
N TYR A 403 5.50 14.84 -12.97
CA TYR A 403 4.63 14.61 -14.11
C TYR A 403 4.32 13.14 -14.24
N VAL A 404 3.05 12.83 -14.49
CA VAL A 404 2.56 11.45 -14.64
C VAL A 404 1.68 11.36 -15.87
N HIS A 405 1.98 10.40 -16.74
CA HIS A 405 1.10 9.97 -17.83
C HIS A 405 0.52 8.60 -17.52
N ARG A 406 -0.79 8.44 -17.72
CA ARG A 406 -1.51 7.18 -17.47
C ARG A 406 -2.42 6.86 -18.66
N ASN A 407 -2.49 5.56 -19.00
CA ASN A 407 -3.31 5.07 -20.08
C ASN A 407 -4.01 3.77 -19.69
N SER A 408 -5.23 3.58 -20.16
CA SER A 408 -6.03 2.36 -19.98
C SER A 408 -6.68 1.90 -21.29
N SER A 409 -6.89 0.59 -21.41
CA SER A 409 -7.53 -0.03 -22.59
C SER A 409 -9.00 0.37 -22.74
N VAL A 410 -9.63 0.72 -21.62
CA VAL A 410 -11.05 1.13 -21.55
C VAL A 410 -11.15 2.54 -20.98
N PRO A 411 -12.22 3.29 -21.26
CA PRO A 411 -12.47 4.57 -20.58
C PRO A 411 -12.49 4.39 -19.06
N TYR A 412 -11.60 5.10 -18.36
CA TYR A 412 -11.37 4.89 -16.92
C TYR A 412 -11.16 6.20 -16.15
N PHE A 413 -10.42 7.15 -16.73
CA PHE A 413 -10.13 8.42 -16.10
C PHE A 413 -11.28 9.41 -16.28
N ALA A 414 -11.42 10.35 -15.35
CA ALA A 414 -12.41 11.40 -15.46
C ALA A 414 -12.07 12.31 -16.66
N GLY A 415 -13.03 12.46 -17.55
CA GLY A 415 -13.05 13.43 -18.61
C GLY A 415 -13.52 14.80 -18.11
N ARG A 416 -13.56 15.78 -19.03
CA ARG A 416 -13.92 17.17 -18.71
C ARG A 416 -15.32 17.31 -18.11
N GLY A 417 -16.27 16.46 -18.52
CA GLY A 417 -17.66 16.45 -18.04
C GLY A 417 -17.81 15.91 -16.61
N GLY A 418 -16.76 15.40 -16.01
CA GLY A 418 -16.79 14.83 -14.66
C GLY A 418 -17.47 13.45 -14.57
N VAL A 419 -17.44 12.86 -13.39
CA VAL A 419 -17.92 11.50 -13.15
C VAL A 419 -18.89 11.38 -11.98
N THR A 420 -19.15 12.46 -11.25
CA THR A 420 -20.04 12.46 -10.07
C THR A 420 -21.36 13.16 -10.30
N SER A 421 -21.41 14.17 -11.16
CA SER A 421 -22.63 14.86 -11.56
C SER A 421 -22.42 15.69 -12.82
N PRO A 422 -23.51 16.07 -13.54
CA PRO A 422 -23.42 16.86 -14.76
C PRO A 422 -22.94 18.30 -14.56
N THR A 423 -23.01 18.82 -13.34
CA THR A 423 -22.63 20.20 -13.00
C THR A 423 -21.32 20.32 -12.24
N GLY A 424 -20.70 19.17 -11.88
CA GLY A 424 -19.55 19.12 -10.98
C GLY A 424 -19.92 19.19 -9.49
N PHE A 425 -21.16 19.52 -9.17
CA PHE A 425 -21.65 19.54 -7.80
C PHE A 425 -22.60 18.38 -7.57
N THR A 426 -22.47 17.71 -6.42
CA THR A 426 -23.36 16.61 -6.06
C THR A 426 -24.79 17.14 -5.94
N THR A 427 -25.66 16.73 -6.83
CA THR A 427 -27.10 17.03 -6.81
C THR A 427 -27.85 15.71 -6.72
N SER A 428 -28.94 15.69 -5.95
CA SER A 428 -29.79 14.51 -5.87
C SER A 428 -31.24 14.92 -6.21
N PRO A 429 -31.92 14.15 -7.04
CA PRO A 429 -31.46 13.01 -7.82
C PRO A 429 -30.65 13.43 -9.06
N LEU A 430 -29.75 12.55 -9.54
CA LEU A 430 -29.10 12.74 -10.81
C LEU A 430 -30.09 12.52 -11.97
N PRO A 431 -29.96 13.25 -13.12
CA PRO A 431 -30.74 12.96 -14.32
C PRO A 431 -30.62 11.51 -14.73
N SER A 432 -31.73 10.88 -15.11
CA SER A 432 -31.77 9.44 -15.41
C SER A 432 -30.95 9.03 -16.64
N ASP A 433 -30.68 9.96 -17.52
CA ASP A 433 -29.93 9.82 -18.76
C ASP A 433 -28.45 10.23 -18.61
N TRP A 434 -28.07 10.81 -17.48
CA TRP A 434 -26.70 11.25 -17.26
C TRP A 434 -25.74 10.05 -17.13
N LYS A 435 -24.58 10.19 -17.74
CA LYS A 435 -23.50 9.20 -17.67
C LYS A 435 -22.18 9.89 -17.32
N PRO A 436 -21.32 9.24 -16.54
CA PRO A 436 -19.96 9.73 -16.29
C PRO A 436 -19.18 9.92 -17.58
N ASP A 437 -18.48 11.05 -17.69
CA ASP A 437 -17.54 11.30 -18.78
C ASP A 437 -16.19 10.62 -18.45
N LEU A 438 -15.93 9.50 -19.14
CA LEU A 438 -14.74 8.71 -18.96
C LEU A 438 -13.86 8.73 -20.21
N VAL A 439 -12.56 8.89 -20.02
CA VAL A 439 -11.54 8.87 -21.05
C VAL A 439 -10.45 7.82 -20.75
N LYS A 440 -9.65 7.47 -21.77
CA LYS A 440 -8.63 6.42 -21.68
C LYS A 440 -7.28 6.89 -21.18
N THR A 441 -7.03 8.19 -21.20
CA THR A 441 -5.71 8.78 -20.89
C THR A 441 -5.85 9.88 -19.88
N GLU A 442 -4.81 10.06 -19.09
CA GLU A 442 -4.68 11.17 -18.17
C GLU A 442 -3.23 11.60 -18.01
N ASP A 443 -3.01 12.90 -18.08
CA ASP A 443 -1.77 13.57 -17.75
C ASP A 443 -1.96 14.40 -16.49
N ARG A 444 -0.99 14.36 -15.56
CA ARG A 444 -1.04 15.11 -14.30
C ARG A 444 0.28 15.79 -14.00
N ILE A 445 0.21 16.94 -13.37
CA ILE A 445 1.34 17.54 -12.63
C ILE A 445 0.98 17.57 -11.15
N ILE A 446 1.91 17.14 -10.31
CA ILE A 446 1.74 17.07 -8.85
C ILE A 446 2.85 17.91 -8.21
N PHE A 447 2.47 18.79 -7.30
CA PHE A 447 3.39 19.48 -6.39
C PHE A 447 3.12 18.94 -4.98
N ALA A 448 4.17 18.53 -4.28
CA ALA A 448 4.01 18.01 -2.94
C ALA A 448 5.08 18.52 -1.98
N VAL A 449 4.68 18.66 -0.71
CA VAL A 449 5.57 18.94 0.42
C VAL A 449 5.40 17.81 1.42
N LEU A 450 6.51 17.14 1.70
CA LEU A 450 6.58 15.99 2.58
C LEU A 450 7.48 16.31 3.77
N PHE A 451 6.97 16.15 4.97
CA PHE A 451 7.70 16.40 6.20
C PHE A 451 7.65 15.18 7.11
N ARG A 452 8.78 14.87 7.77
CA ARG A 452 8.89 13.80 8.76
C ARG A 452 9.94 14.11 9.83
N LEU A 453 9.55 13.99 11.11
CA LEU A 453 10.44 13.99 12.29
C LEU A 453 10.48 12.61 12.94
#